data_fb97d21b8f86acc0912c10bf9286f908
#
_entry.id   fb97d21b8f86acc0912c10bf9286f908
#
_cell.length_a   1.000
_cell.length_b   1.000
_cell.length_c   1.000
_cell.angle_alpha   90.00
_cell.angle_beta   90.00
_cell.angle_gamma   90.00
#
_symmetry.space_group_name_H-M   'P 1'
#
loop_
_entity.id
_entity.type
_entity.pdbx_description
1 polymer ?
#
loop_
_entity_poly.entity_id
_entity_poly.type
_entity_poly.pdbx_seq_one_letter_code
_entity_poly.pdbx_strand_id
1 'polypeptide(L)'
;MKTKTIEWWNSLKKNEDTDVTAIEGDTVCNIDGIAFLIQRKNGFNNVVCWKVKTSRKNIVDTFYTFRAFCEKKKIQYTRVEGIGKHHYKMLYLVLKRCPEYVNIVYNKDESAEYGRHIWYIKNY
;
A
#
# COMPACT_ATOMS: atom_id res chain seq x y z
N MET A 1 -12.24 7.09 3.34
CA MET A 1 -11.83 5.84 2.65
C MET A 1 -13.03 5.26 1.92
N LYS A 2 -12.83 4.84 0.69
CA LYS A 2 -13.87 4.16 -0.10
C LYS A 2 -13.41 2.76 -0.47
N THR A 3 -14.21 1.75 -0.12
CA THR A 3 -14.01 0.38 -0.63
C THR A 3 -14.33 0.36 -2.12
N LYS A 4 -13.47 -0.29 -2.90
CA LYS A 4 -13.61 -0.41 -4.34
C LYS A 4 -13.68 -1.87 -4.76
N THR A 5 -14.04 -2.12 -6.02
CA THR A 5 -14.12 -3.46 -6.59
C THR A 5 -12.79 -3.90 -7.17
N ILE A 6 -12.63 -5.21 -7.35
CA ILE A 6 -11.46 -5.76 -8.07
C ILE A 6 -11.44 -5.30 -9.52
N GLU A 7 -12.61 -5.14 -10.14
CA GLU A 7 -12.73 -4.60 -11.51
C GLU A 7 -12.20 -3.18 -11.59
N TRP A 8 -12.48 -2.35 -10.59
CA TRP A 8 -11.95 -1.00 -10.52
C TRP A 8 -10.41 -1.00 -10.51
N TRP A 9 -9.79 -1.83 -9.65
CA TRP A 9 -8.33 -1.96 -9.61
C TRP A 9 -7.78 -2.41 -10.96
N ASN A 10 -8.37 -3.46 -11.53
CA ASN A 10 -7.91 -4.02 -12.78
C ASN A 10 -8.09 -3.05 -13.97
N SER A 11 -9.07 -2.15 -13.89
CA SER A 11 -9.23 -1.08 -14.90
C SER A 11 -8.12 -0.04 -14.81
N LEU A 12 -7.63 0.25 -13.62
CA LEU A 12 -6.52 1.20 -13.41
C LEU A 12 -5.22 0.69 -14.05
N LYS A 13 -4.93 -0.58 -13.91
CA LYS A 13 -3.68 -1.16 -14.40
C LYS A 13 -3.51 -1.08 -15.92
N LYS A 14 -4.60 -0.89 -16.67
CA LYS A 14 -4.54 -0.74 -18.12
C LYS A 14 -3.79 0.51 -18.59
N ASN A 15 -3.71 1.50 -17.71
CA ASN A 15 -3.10 2.80 -18.00
C ASN A 15 -1.73 2.99 -17.36
N GLU A 16 -1.24 1.98 -16.64
CA GLU A 16 -0.06 2.14 -15.79
C GLU A 16 0.81 0.87 -15.76
N ASP A 17 2.01 1.03 -15.23
CA ASP A 17 3.05 -0.01 -15.19
C ASP A 17 2.85 -1.07 -14.11
N THR A 18 1.64 -1.22 -13.58
CA THR A 18 1.39 -2.27 -12.61
C THR A 18 1.00 -3.57 -13.30
N ASP A 19 1.66 -4.64 -12.94
CA ASP A 19 1.37 -6.00 -13.38
C ASP A 19 0.55 -6.79 -12.35
N VAL A 20 0.23 -6.17 -11.21
CA VAL A 20 -0.48 -6.84 -10.12
C VAL A 20 -1.97 -6.84 -10.41
N THR A 21 -2.54 -8.04 -10.57
CA THR A 21 -3.96 -8.25 -10.83
C THR A 21 -4.70 -8.56 -9.53
N ALA A 22 -5.82 -7.88 -9.30
CA ALA A 22 -6.73 -8.21 -8.22
C ALA A 22 -7.59 -9.42 -8.61
N ILE A 23 -7.78 -10.33 -7.68
CA ILE A 23 -8.60 -11.54 -7.83
C ILE A 23 -9.68 -11.60 -6.75
N GLU A 24 -10.64 -12.48 -6.91
CA GLU A 24 -11.70 -12.68 -5.93
C GLU A 24 -11.12 -12.97 -4.54
N GLY A 25 -11.67 -12.33 -3.53
CA GLY A 25 -11.18 -12.41 -2.15
C GLY A 25 -10.21 -11.29 -1.77
N ASP A 26 -9.66 -10.57 -2.74
CA ASP A 26 -8.80 -9.42 -2.46
C ASP A 26 -9.63 -8.22 -1.99
N THR A 27 -9.00 -7.38 -1.18
CA THR A 27 -9.60 -6.13 -0.71
C THR A 27 -8.98 -4.95 -1.46
N VAL A 28 -9.83 -4.10 -2.00
CA VAL A 28 -9.40 -2.90 -2.73
C VAL A 28 -10.03 -1.68 -2.06
N CYS A 29 -9.25 -0.65 -1.83
CA CYS A 29 -9.76 0.62 -1.33
C CYS A 29 -9.03 1.81 -1.94
N ASN A 30 -9.68 2.96 -1.90
CA ASN A 30 -9.11 4.23 -2.30
C ASN A 30 -9.11 5.16 -1.09
N ILE A 31 -7.94 5.66 -0.74
CA ILE A 31 -7.77 6.61 0.35
C ILE A 31 -7.08 7.84 -0.23
N ASP A 32 -7.81 8.92 -0.37
CA ASP A 32 -7.29 10.21 -0.82
C ASP A 32 -6.49 10.15 -2.14
N GLY A 33 -6.96 9.33 -3.08
CA GLY A 33 -6.32 9.19 -4.38
C GLY A 33 -5.20 8.16 -4.45
N ILE A 34 -4.98 7.42 -3.37
CA ILE A 34 -4.07 6.28 -3.36
C ILE A 34 -4.90 5.00 -3.35
N ALA A 35 -4.69 4.15 -4.34
CA ALA A 35 -5.31 2.85 -4.42
C ALA A 35 -4.48 1.85 -3.61
N PHE A 36 -5.14 1.07 -2.78
CA PHE A 36 -4.54 -0.01 -2.02
C PHE A 36 -5.19 -1.32 -2.41
N LEU A 37 -4.37 -2.30 -2.76
CA LEU A 37 -4.78 -3.67 -2.99
C LEU A 37 -4.17 -4.54 -1.90
N ILE A 38 -5.01 -5.22 -1.14
CA ILE A 38 -4.58 -6.11 -0.07
C ILE A 38 -4.84 -7.53 -0.51
N GLN A 39 -3.77 -8.30 -0.67
CA GLN A 39 -3.80 -9.69 -1.06
C GLN A 39 -3.21 -10.57 0.04
N ARG A 40 -3.88 -11.64 0.38
CA ARG A 40 -3.31 -12.62 1.28
C ARG A 40 -2.50 -13.63 0.46
N LYS A 41 -1.18 -13.64 0.66
CA LYS A 41 -0.26 -14.55 -0.02
C LYS A 41 0.64 -15.24 1.00
N ASN A 42 0.68 -16.57 0.98
CA ASN A 42 1.60 -17.36 1.82
C ASN A 42 1.57 -16.97 3.31
N GLY A 43 0.38 -16.66 3.82
CA GLY A 43 0.23 -16.24 5.21
C GLY A 43 0.54 -14.76 5.49
N PHE A 44 0.94 -14.00 4.49
CA PHE A 44 1.19 -12.57 4.59
C PHE A 44 0.06 -11.75 3.97
N ASN A 45 -0.16 -10.57 4.53
CA ASN A 45 -0.96 -9.55 3.90
C ASN A 45 -0.06 -8.68 3.03
N ASN A 46 -0.07 -8.94 1.73
CA ASN A 46 0.70 -8.15 0.76
C ASN A 46 -0.14 -6.95 0.33
N VAL A 47 0.42 -5.76 0.46
CA VAL A 47 -0.27 -4.52 0.11
C VAL A 47 0.47 -3.88 -1.05
N VAL A 48 -0.26 -3.68 -2.14
CA VAL A 48 0.24 -2.91 -3.28
C VAL A 48 -0.46 -1.57 -3.26
N CYS A 49 0.30 -0.49 -3.22
CA CYS A 49 -0.26 0.85 -3.27
C CYS A 49 0.18 1.58 -4.53
N TRP A 50 -0.75 2.37 -5.06
CA TRP A 50 -0.54 3.08 -6.30
C TRP A 50 -1.27 4.42 -6.29
N LYS A 51 -0.58 5.47 -6.71
CA LYS A 51 -1.15 6.81 -6.75
C LYS A 51 -1.97 6.99 -8.02
N VAL A 52 -3.30 7.06 -7.85
CA VAL A 52 -4.26 7.21 -8.95
C VAL A 52 -4.48 8.67 -9.31
N LYS A 53 -4.46 9.55 -8.30
CA LYS A 53 -4.78 10.95 -8.46
C LYS A 53 -3.89 11.79 -7.55
N THR A 54 -3.45 12.95 -8.05
CA THR A 54 -2.78 13.93 -7.21
C THR A 54 -3.76 14.44 -6.16
N SER A 55 -3.48 14.15 -4.90
CA SER A 55 -4.24 14.66 -3.77
C SER A 55 -3.46 15.81 -3.11
N ARG A 56 -4.17 16.85 -2.70
CA ARG A 56 -3.61 17.93 -1.88
C ARG A 56 -3.54 17.56 -0.41
N LYS A 57 -4.17 16.46 -0.02
CA LYS A 57 -4.15 15.99 1.36
C LYS A 57 -2.78 15.47 1.73
N ASN A 58 -2.45 15.62 2.99
CA ASN A 58 -1.21 15.14 3.54
C ASN A 58 -1.15 13.61 3.44
N ILE A 59 -0.10 13.09 2.81
CA ILE A 59 0.13 11.65 2.68
C ILE A 59 0.17 10.94 4.04
N VAL A 60 0.61 11.62 5.07
CA VAL A 60 0.64 11.09 6.44
C VAL A 60 -0.78 10.73 6.91
N ASP A 61 -1.75 11.59 6.65
CA ASP A 61 -3.16 11.35 7.02
C ASP A 61 -3.72 10.12 6.29
N THR A 62 -3.33 9.94 5.04
CA THR A 62 -3.71 8.75 4.25
C THR A 62 -3.23 7.47 4.92
N PHE A 63 -1.99 7.45 5.38
CA PHE A 63 -1.43 6.27 6.06
C PHE A 63 -1.98 6.08 7.47
N TYR A 64 -2.34 7.12 8.17
CA TYR A 64 -3.09 7.00 9.43
C TYR A 64 -4.45 6.34 9.21
N THR A 65 -5.14 6.73 8.15
CA THR A 65 -6.42 6.10 7.77
C THR A 65 -6.22 4.62 7.41
N PHE A 66 -5.17 4.33 6.65
CA PHE A 66 -4.81 2.94 6.31
C PHE A 66 -4.47 2.12 7.56
N ARG A 67 -3.70 2.69 8.49
CA ARG A 67 -3.38 2.04 9.76
C ARG A 67 -4.63 1.72 10.58
N ALA A 68 -5.55 2.68 10.68
CA ALA A 68 -6.82 2.47 11.39
C ALA A 68 -7.66 1.36 10.72
N PHE A 69 -7.66 1.31 9.41
CA PHE A 69 -8.30 0.22 8.65
C PHE A 69 -7.65 -1.12 8.97
N CYS A 70 -6.34 -1.21 9.00
CA CYS A 70 -5.61 -2.43 9.35
C CYS A 70 -5.92 -2.90 10.76
N GLU A 71 -5.99 -1.97 11.72
CA GLU A 71 -6.34 -2.28 13.10
C GLU A 71 -7.77 -2.85 13.20
N LYS A 72 -8.72 -2.22 12.53
CA LYS A 72 -10.10 -2.69 12.46
C LYS A 72 -10.22 -4.09 11.86
N LYS A 73 -9.44 -4.38 10.83
CA LYS A 73 -9.41 -5.68 10.15
C LYS A 73 -8.46 -6.69 10.77
N LYS A 74 -7.76 -6.32 11.86
CA LYS A 74 -6.77 -7.16 12.53
C LYS A 74 -5.59 -7.56 11.63
N ILE A 75 -5.17 -6.65 10.78
CA ILE A 75 -4.02 -6.81 9.90
C ILE A 75 -2.81 -6.16 10.56
N GLN A 76 -2.12 -6.90 11.41
CA GLN A 76 -0.98 -6.37 12.18
C GLN A 76 0.26 -6.18 11.32
N TYR A 77 0.57 -7.14 10.47
CA TYR A 77 1.78 -7.11 9.63
C TYR A 77 1.42 -7.05 8.16
N THR A 78 2.06 -6.14 7.44
CA THR A 78 1.90 -6.00 6.01
C THR A 78 3.25 -5.92 5.32
N ARG A 79 3.32 -6.47 4.11
CA ARG A 79 4.40 -6.26 3.16
C ARG A 79 3.87 -5.28 2.11
N VAL A 80 4.43 -4.08 2.06
CA VAL A 80 3.96 -3.01 1.18
C VAL A 80 4.87 -2.89 -0.02
N GLU A 81 4.29 -3.03 -1.21
CA GLU A 81 4.96 -2.81 -2.48
C GLU A 81 4.55 -1.46 -3.03
N GLY A 82 5.53 -0.60 -3.27
CA GLY A 82 5.32 0.68 -3.91
C GLY A 82 5.58 0.60 -5.41
N ILE A 83 4.56 0.94 -6.20
CA ILE A 83 4.64 1.01 -7.66
C ILE A 83 4.81 2.47 -8.06
N GLY A 84 5.93 2.80 -8.71
CA GLY A 84 6.21 4.15 -9.19
C GLY A 84 7.40 4.82 -8.49
N LYS A 85 7.90 5.86 -9.15
CA LYS A 85 9.16 6.54 -8.78
C LYS A 85 9.15 7.24 -7.42
N HIS A 86 7.97 7.56 -6.88
CA HIS A 86 7.84 8.40 -5.68
C HIS A 86 7.53 7.61 -4.40
N HIS A 87 7.31 6.30 -4.50
CA HIS A 87 6.88 5.51 -3.36
C HIS A 87 7.94 5.42 -2.25
N TYR A 88 9.21 5.40 -2.60
CA TYR A 88 10.28 5.42 -1.60
C TYR A 88 10.21 6.66 -0.72
N LYS A 89 10.15 7.86 -1.36
CA LYS A 89 10.05 9.13 -0.64
C LYS A 89 8.79 9.22 0.20
N MET A 90 7.70 8.74 -0.35
CA MET A 90 6.40 8.74 0.30
C MET A 90 6.42 7.92 1.60
N LEU A 91 6.87 6.69 1.52
CA LEU A 91 6.95 5.80 2.68
C LEU A 91 8.01 6.27 3.68
N TYR A 92 9.13 6.80 3.21
CA TYR A 92 10.15 7.40 4.06
C TYR A 92 9.61 8.59 4.88
N LEU A 93 8.78 9.44 4.27
CA LEU A 93 8.14 10.55 4.97
C LEU A 93 7.13 10.06 6.01
N VAL A 94 6.35 9.04 5.68
CA VAL A 94 5.42 8.40 6.62
C VAL A 94 6.18 7.88 7.83
N LEU A 95 7.30 7.22 7.62
CA LEU A 95 8.17 6.73 8.67
C LEU A 95 8.61 7.80 9.65
N LYS A 96 9.05 8.93 9.12
CA LYS A 96 9.53 10.04 9.95
C LYS A 96 8.45 10.73 10.74
N ARG A 97 7.20 10.72 10.25
CA ARG A 97 6.11 11.53 10.80
C ARG A 97 5.05 10.71 11.54
N CYS A 98 5.11 9.39 11.46
CA CYS A 98 4.14 8.51 12.09
C CYS A 98 4.82 7.59 13.11
N PRO A 99 5.10 8.07 14.33
CA PRO A 99 5.78 7.27 15.37
C PRO A 99 4.96 6.05 15.80
N GLU A 100 3.68 6.00 15.46
CA GLU A 100 2.79 4.87 15.72
C GLU A 100 3.13 3.63 14.88
N TYR A 101 3.81 3.80 13.76
CA TYR A 101 4.37 2.68 13.01
C TYR A 101 5.64 2.21 13.70
N VAL A 102 5.53 1.13 14.45
CA VAL A 102 6.57 0.72 15.40
C VAL A 102 7.76 0.07 14.73
N ASN A 103 7.54 -0.74 13.70
CA ASN A 103 8.61 -1.42 12.99
C ASN A 103 8.37 -1.31 11.49
N ILE A 104 9.22 -0.55 10.84
CA ILE A 104 9.22 -0.41 9.39
C ILE A 104 10.62 -0.73 8.89
N VAL A 105 10.71 -1.74 8.04
CA VAL A 105 11.98 -2.19 7.47
C VAL A 105 11.89 -2.16 5.95
N TYR A 106 12.79 -1.40 5.33
CA TYR A 106 12.99 -1.44 3.89
C TYR A 106 13.84 -2.65 3.53
N ASN A 107 13.30 -3.51 2.66
CA ASN A 107 14.02 -4.69 2.21
C ASN A 107 14.73 -4.40 0.88
N LYS A 108 16.03 -4.15 0.95
CA LYS A 108 16.84 -3.81 -0.23
C LYS A 108 16.93 -4.94 -1.25
N ASP A 109 17.07 -6.17 -0.78
CA ASP A 109 17.27 -7.33 -1.65
C ASP A 109 16.02 -7.63 -2.47
N GLU A 110 14.85 -7.70 -1.82
CA GLU A 110 13.58 -7.88 -2.52
C GLU A 110 13.29 -6.70 -3.45
N SER A 111 13.58 -5.47 -3.01
CA SER A 111 13.36 -4.29 -3.83
C SER A 111 14.18 -4.33 -5.13
N ALA A 112 15.42 -4.77 -5.05
CA ALA A 112 16.28 -4.95 -6.23
C ALA A 112 15.78 -6.09 -7.12
N GLU A 113 15.37 -7.21 -6.52
CA GLU A 113 14.90 -8.40 -7.24
C GLU A 113 13.63 -8.10 -8.06
N TYR A 114 12.66 -7.40 -7.45
CA TYR A 114 11.38 -7.13 -8.09
C TYR A 114 11.30 -5.78 -8.80
N GLY A 115 12.33 -4.96 -8.70
CA GLY A 115 12.33 -3.61 -9.28
C GLY A 115 11.28 -2.68 -8.67
N ARG A 116 10.99 -2.85 -7.39
CA ARG A 116 10.00 -2.08 -6.64
C ARG A 116 10.52 -1.72 -5.26
N HIS A 117 9.89 -0.75 -4.61
CA HIS A 117 10.18 -0.45 -3.22
C HIS A 117 9.33 -1.33 -2.31
N ILE A 118 9.99 -2.19 -1.51
CA ILE A 118 9.34 -3.17 -0.65
C ILE A 118 9.66 -2.87 0.81
N TRP A 119 8.59 -2.73 1.60
CA TRP A 119 8.66 -2.42 3.02
C TRP A 119 7.89 -3.45 3.82
N TYR A 120 8.42 -3.82 4.97
CA TYR A 120 7.71 -4.63 5.95
C TYR A 120 7.28 -3.73 7.10
N ILE A 121 5.99 -3.72 7.39
CA ILE A 121 5.38 -2.77 8.32
C ILE A 121 4.57 -3.51 9.38
N LYS A 122 4.80 -3.16 10.64
CA LYS A 122 3.91 -3.50 11.74
C LYS A 122 2.95 -2.32 11.92
N ASN A 123 1.66 -2.54 11.62
CA ASN A 123 0.67 -1.47 11.57
C ASN A 123 0.20 -1.02 12.96
N TYR A 124 0.22 -1.92 13.93
CA TYR A 124 -0.18 -1.58 15.30
C TYR A 124 0.38 -2.54 16.33
#